data_1854f98d95e0214889d51027052fe83f
#
_entry.id   1854f98d95e0214889d51027052fe83f
#
_cell.length_a   1.000
_cell.length_b   1.000
_cell.length_c   1.000
_cell.angle_alpha   90.00
_cell.angle_beta   90.00
_cell.angle_gamma   90.00
#
_symmetry.space_group_name_H-M   'P 1'
#
loop_
_entity.id
_entity.type
_entity.pdbx_description
1 polymer ?
#
loop_
_entity_poly.entity_id
_entity_poly.type
_entity_poly.pdbx_seq_one_letter_code
_entity_poly.pdbx_strand_id
1 'polypeptide(L)'
;VTVDECWQLVDMAEKTQRHCSIIENCCYGEEELFVLNLARQGFFGDLKHAECAYIHNLAGGVLWALGSEGDWRRDYHRFMDGNLYPTHGLGPVAQYLNIGRGDAFKFVVSVSSPEFNLTQFRDKHQPNKGKHKDEKFVCGDMNTSIIKTQLGRTIMIQHDVVSPRPYSRINALCGTQATFFGYPGRLAVDADNKHPILDPKEKRSSHEWTY
;
A
#
# COMPACT_ATOMS: atom_id res chain seq x y z
N VAL A 1 -4.46 13.62 -7.47
CA VAL A 1 -5.87 13.23 -7.64
C VAL A 1 -6.65 13.70 -6.44
N THR A 2 -7.70 14.46 -6.68
CA THR A 2 -8.62 14.95 -5.67
C THR A 2 -9.94 14.17 -5.72
N VAL A 3 -10.80 14.33 -4.71
CA VAL A 3 -12.13 13.71 -4.71
C VAL A 3 -12.96 14.21 -5.90
N ASP A 4 -12.86 15.51 -6.22
CA ASP A 4 -13.56 16.11 -7.37
C ASP A 4 -13.11 15.50 -8.71
N GLU A 5 -11.81 15.27 -8.90
CA GLU A 5 -11.28 14.58 -10.08
C GLU A 5 -11.78 13.12 -10.17
N CYS A 6 -11.91 12.43 -9.04
CA CYS A 6 -12.49 11.08 -9.01
C CYS A 6 -13.96 11.11 -9.48
N TRP A 7 -14.76 12.06 -9.01
CA TRP A 7 -16.14 12.24 -9.47
C TRP A 7 -16.22 12.57 -10.96
N GLN A 8 -15.35 13.45 -11.45
CA GLN A 8 -15.30 13.79 -12.89
C GLN A 8 -15.01 12.55 -13.77
N LEU A 9 -14.16 11.62 -13.29
CA LEU A 9 -13.92 10.37 -14.01
C LEU A 9 -15.17 9.49 -14.07
N VAL A 10 -15.90 9.35 -12.95
CA VAL A 10 -17.14 8.59 -12.89
C VAL A 10 -18.20 9.21 -13.79
N ASP A 11 -18.45 10.51 -13.64
CA ASP A 11 -19.45 11.25 -14.44
C ASP A 11 -19.14 11.15 -15.95
N MET A 12 -17.86 11.25 -16.31
CA MET A 12 -17.45 11.14 -17.70
C MET A 12 -17.65 9.72 -18.26
N ALA A 13 -17.34 8.69 -17.46
CA ALA A 13 -17.57 7.30 -17.84
C ALA A 13 -19.07 7.04 -18.08
N GLU A 14 -19.94 7.53 -17.20
CA GLU A 14 -21.39 7.42 -17.32
C GLU A 14 -21.93 8.18 -18.52
N LYS A 15 -21.50 9.44 -18.69
CA LYS A 15 -21.94 10.31 -19.80
C LYS A 15 -21.57 9.75 -21.16
N THR A 16 -20.36 9.21 -21.29
CA THR A 16 -19.83 8.72 -22.57
C THR A 16 -20.11 7.25 -22.82
N GLN A 17 -20.59 6.51 -21.82
CA GLN A 17 -20.75 5.04 -21.84
C GLN A 17 -19.45 4.33 -22.21
N ARG A 18 -18.31 4.93 -21.79
CA ARG A 18 -16.98 4.33 -21.99
C ARG A 18 -16.46 3.77 -20.69
N HIS A 19 -15.79 2.62 -20.79
CA HIS A 19 -15.16 1.99 -19.64
C HIS A 19 -13.98 2.85 -19.16
N CYS A 20 -13.97 3.16 -17.87
CA CYS A 20 -12.89 3.84 -17.19
C CYS A 20 -12.48 3.02 -15.97
N SER A 21 -11.24 2.55 -15.93
CA SER A 21 -10.72 1.82 -14.78
C SER A 21 -9.26 2.16 -14.54
N ILE A 22 -8.86 2.10 -13.29
CA ILE A 22 -7.45 2.10 -12.91
C ILE A 22 -6.89 0.68 -13.02
N ILE A 23 -5.73 0.53 -13.65
CA ILE A 23 -4.97 -0.72 -13.66
C ILE A 23 -3.76 -0.51 -12.75
N GLU A 24 -3.88 -0.95 -11.49
CA GLU A 24 -2.79 -0.90 -10.53
C GLU A 24 -1.82 -2.04 -10.80
N ASN A 25 -0.62 -1.72 -11.31
CA ASN A 25 0.35 -2.72 -11.74
C ASN A 25 0.80 -3.66 -10.61
N CYS A 26 0.84 -3.19 -9.37
CA CYS A 26 1.23 -4.00 -8.23
C CYS A 26 0.23 -5.12 -7.88
N CYS A 27 -0.97 -5.11 -8.46
CA CYS A 27 -1.93 -6.22 -8.33
C CYS A 27 -1.54 -7.45 -9.15
N TYR A 28 -0.60 -7.34 -10.08
CA TYR A 28 -0.30 -8.37 -11.08
C TYR A 28 1.10 -8.99 -10.92
N GLY A 29 1.76 -8.73 -9.80
CA GLY A 29 2.98 -9.43 -9.41
C GLY A 29 2.70 -10.90 -9.08
N GLU A 30 3.71 -11.76 -9.22
CA GLU A 30 3.56 -13.20 -8.96
C GLU A 30 3.11 -13.48 -7.52
N GLU A 31 3.70 -12.79 -6.53
CA GLU A 31 3.32 -12.90 -5.12
C GLU A 31 1.87 -12.46 -4.88
N GLU A 32 1.48 -11.32 -5.44
CA GLU A 32 0.13 -10.78 -5.28
C GLU A 32 -0.93 -11.71 -5.91
N LEU A 33 -0.66 -12.23 -7.10
CA LEU A 33 -1.55 -13.20 -7.75
C LEU A 33 -1.60 -14.53 -7.00
N PHE A 34 -0.49 -14.99 -6.44
CA PHE A 34 -0.43 -16.17 -5.60
C PHE A 34 -1.30 -16.00 -4.35
N VAL A 35 -1.13 -14.92 -3.60
CA VAL A 35 -1.92 -14.63 -2.39
C VAL A 35 -3.40 -14.46 -2.73
N LEU A 36 -3.72 -13.76 -3.82
CA LEU A 36 -5.11 -13.62 -4.28
C LEU A 36 -5.75 -14.96 -4.60
N ASN A 37 -5.01 -15.84 -5.26
CA ASN A 37 -5.50 -17.18 -5.59
C ASN A 37 -5.77 -18.01 -4.32
N LEU A 38 -4.85 -18.01 -3.36
CA LEU A 38 -5.04 -18.67 -2.07
C LEU A 38 -6.22 -18.09 -1.27
N ALA A 39 -6.36 -16.76 -1.27
CA ALA A 39 -7.49 -16.09 -0.61
C ALA A 39 -8.84 -16.51 -1.21
N ARG A 40 -8.93 -16.58 -2.55
CA ARG A 40 -10.13 -17.04 -3.26
C ARG A 40 -10.47 -18.50 -3.01
N GLN A 41 -9.48 -19.32 -2.73
CA GLN A 41 -9.67 -20.74 -2.39
C GLN A 41 -9.99 -20.95 -0.89
N GLY A 42 -10.04 -19.89 -0.07
CA GLY A 42 -10.33 -19.99 1.35
C GLY A 42 -9.15 -20.48 2.20
N PHE A 43 -7.92 -20.51 1.65
CA PHE A 43 -6.71 -20.98 2.34
C PHE A 43 -6.46 -20.29 3.68
N PHE A 44 -6.76 -19.02 3.78
CA PHE A 44 -6.55 -18.22 4.97
C PHE A 44 -7.67 -18.35 6.01
N GLY A 45 -8.78 -19.06 5.70
CA GLY A 45 -9.98 -19.07 6.53
C GLY A 45 -10.70 -17.71 6.49
N ASP A 46 -11.26 -17.28 7.63
CA ASP A 46 -11.93 -15.98 7.75
C ASP A 46 -10.89 -14.87 7.78
N LEU A 47 -10.93 -14.00 6.77
CA LEU A 47 -10.00 -12.86 6.66
C LEU A 47 -10.35 -11.77 7.68
N LYS A 48 -9.36 -11.30 8.42
CA LYS A 48 -9.55 -10.34 9.53
C LYS A 48 -8.71 -9.08 9.42
N HIS A 49 -7.50 -9.16 8.83
CA HIS A 49 -6.57 -8.04 8.79
C HIS A 49 -5.67 -8.12 7.55
N ALA A 50 -5.27 -6.96 7.04
CA ALA A 50 -4.23 -6.84 6.03
C ALA A 50 -3.30 -5.67 6.35
N GLU A 51 -2.05 -5.77 5.91
CA GLU A 51 -1.08 -4.70 6.02
C GLU A 51 -0.48 -4.41 4.65
N CYS A 52 -0.33 -3.14 4.34
CA CYS A 52 0.23 -2.72 3.06
C CYS A 52 0.98 -1.39 3.18
N ALA A 53 1.78 -1.08 2.17
CA ALA A 53 2.56 0.16 2.19
C ALA A 53 3.02 0.59 0.80
N TYR A 54 3.54 1.79 0.75
CA TYR A 54 4.46 2.24 -0.29
C TYR A 54 5.65 2.90 0.41
N ILE A 55 6.73 2.13 0.53
CA ILE A 55 7.92 2.51 1.29
C ILE A 55 9.15 2.31 0.42
N HIS A 56 9.92 3.36 0.19
CA HIS A 56 11.28 3.32 -0.33
C HIS A 56 11.90 4.73 -0.36
N ASN A 57 13.23 4.81 -0.40
CA ASN A 57 13.89 6.10 -0.41
C ASN A 57 13.95 6.72 -1.82
N LEU A 58 13.15 7.75 -2.06
CA LEU A 58 13.18 8.58 -3.26
C LEU A 58 13.81 9.96 -3.03
N ALA A 59 14.20 10.28 -1.79
CA ALA A 59 14.71 11.59 -1.44
C ALA A 59 15.98 11.98 -2.20
N GLY A 60 16.81 11.01 -2.58
CA GLY A 60 18.06 11.25 -3.27
C GLY A 60 17.99 11.42 -4.78
N GLY A 61 16.85 11.20 -5.40
CA GLY A 61 16.74 11.14 -6.86
C GLY A 61 15.42 11.63 -7.42
N VAL A 62 14.41 10.76 -7.37
CA VAL A 62 13.12 10.97 -8.08
C VAL A 62 12.42 12.26 -7.66
N LEU A 63 12.41 12.60 -6.37
CA LEU A 63 11.74 13.82 -5.87
C LEU A 63 12.39 15.12 -6.32
N TRP A 64 13.65 15.08 -6.78
CA TRP A 64 14.41 16.22 -7.26
C TRP A 64 14.71 16.17 -8.77
N ALA A 65 14.20 15.15 -9.46
CA ALA A 65 14.33 15.08 -10.91
C ALA A 65 13.69 16.30 -11.57
N LEU A 66 14.34 16.81 -12.61
CA LEU A 66 13.79 17.89 -13.40
C LEU A 66 12.68 17.37 -14.33
N GLY A 67 11.61 18.16 -14.46
CA GLY A 67 10.44 17.81 -15.27
C GLY A 67 9.33 17.16 -14.49
N SER A 68 8.34 16.61 -15.20
CA SER A 68 7.07 16.18 -14.62
C SER A 68 7.18 15.12 -13.53
N GLU A 69 8.16 14.23 -13.59
CA GLU A 69 8.27 13.09 -12.66
C GLU A 69 8.56 13.51 -11.22
N GLY A 70 9.54 14.39 -11.01
CA GLY A 70 9.90 14.88 -9.68
C GLY A 70 9.00 16.00 -9.18
N ASP A 71 8.62 16.91 -10.07
CA ASP A 71 7.88 18.12 -9.70
C ASP A 71 6.51 17.78 -9.10
N TRP A 72 5.71 16.90 -9.70
CA TRP A 72 4.39 16.56 -9.16
C TRP A 72 4.49 15.84 -7.80
N ARG A 73 5.46 14.94 -7.62
CA ARG A 73 5.64 14.24 -6.33
C ARG A 73 6.05 15.22 -5.24
N ARG A 74 7.03 16.07 -5.53
CA ARG A 74 7.52 17.07 -4.57
C ARG A 74 6.45 18.10 -4.22
N ASP A 75 5.65 18.53 -5.19
CA ASP A 75 4.58 19.50 -4.95
C ASP A 75 3.52 18.94 -3.99
N TYR A 76 3.14 17.66 -4.10
CA TYR A 76 2.26 17.06 -3.10
C TYR A 76 2.85 17.10 -1.69
N HIS A 77 4.14 16.80 -1.52
CA HIS A 77 4.81 16.92 -0.22
C HIS A 77 4.86 18.34 0.34
N ARG A 78 4.77 19.33 -0.53
CA ARG A 78 4.76 20.75 -0.12
C ARG A 78 3.41 21.22 0.42
N PHE A 79 2.32 20.66 -0.06
CA PHE A 79 0.98 21.19 0.16
C PHE A 79 0.01 20.23 0.85
N MET A 80 0.34 18.95 0.92
CA MET A 80 -0.54 17.92 1.46
C MET A 80 0.21 17.06 2.47
N ASP A 81 -0.46 16.72 3.58
CA ASP A 81 0.02 15.73 4.54
C ASP A 81 -0.86 14.48 4.48
N GLY A 82 -0.24 13.32 4.53
CA GLY A 82 -0.93 12.05 4.50
C GLY A 82 -0.27 10.99 3.62
N ASN A 83 -1.01 9.96 3.28
CA ASN A 83 -0.56 8.93 2.34
C ASN A 83 -0.75 9.41 0.91
N LEU A 84 0.31 9.89 0.28
CA LEU A 84 0.26 10.47 -1.06
C LEU A 84 0.24 9.43 -2.20
N TYR A 85 0.50 8.15 -1.90
CA TYR A 85 0.54 7.08 -2.90
C TYR A 85 0.04 5.73 -2.35
N PRO A 86 -1.26 5.62 -2.03
CA PRO A 86 -1.79 4.42 -1.38
C PRO A 86 -1.94 3.23 -2.32
N THR A 87 -2.06 3.43 -3.63
CA THR A 87 -2.57 2.44 -4.57
C THR A 87 -1.69 1.19 -4.69
N HIS A 88 -0.37 1.34 -4.66
CA HIS A 88 0.57 0.21 -4.78
C HIS A 88 0.44 -0.82 -3.64
N GLY A 89 0.16 -0.35 -2.43
CA GLY A 89 -0.11 -1.24 -1.31
C GLY A 89 -1.58 -1.64 -1.22
N LEU A 90 -2.47 -0.66 -1.32
CA LEU A 90 -3.91 -0.88 -1.11
C LEU A 90 -4.57 -1.72 -2.20
N GLY A 91 -4.13 -1.60 -3.45
CA GLY A 91 -4.70 -2.34 -4.58
C GLY A 91 -4.75 -3.85 -4.37
N PRO A 92 -3.60 -4.52 -4.12
CA PRO A 92 -3.57 -5.95 -3.85
C PRO A 92 -4.46 -6.36 -2.66
N VAL A 93 -4.31 -5.71 -1.50
CA VAL A 93 -5.08 -6.10 -0.31
C VAL A 93 -6.58 -5.84 -0.44
N ALA A 94 -6.96 -4.82 -1.20
CA ALA A 94 -8.37 -4.58 -1.53
C ALA A 94 -8.97 -5.74 -2.35
N GLN A 95 -8.19 -6.31 -3.28
CA GLN A 95 -8.62 -7.51 -4.02
C GLN A 95 -8.74 -8.73 -3.11
N TYR A 96 -7.78 -8.96 -2.19
CA TYR A 96 -7.82 -10.08 -1.26
C TYR A 96 -9.06 -10.02 -0.36
N LEU A 97 -9.42 -8.82 0.09
CA LEU A 97 -10.55 -8.58 0.98
C LEU A 97 -11.89 -8.39 0.26
N ASN A 98 -11.93 -8.53 -1.07
CA ASN A 98 -13.12 -8.33 -1.92
C ASN A 98 -13.76 -6.93 -1.76
N ILE A 99 -12.96 -5.89 -1.61
CA ILE A 99 -13.45 -4.51 -1.57
C ILE A 99 -14.12 -4.15 -2.90
N GLY A 100 -15.34 -3.61 -2.82
CA GLY A 100 -16.20 -3.36 -3.99
C GLY A 100 -16.89 -4.61 -4.56
N ARG A 101 -16.67 -5.79 -3.96
CA ARG A 101 -17.23 -7.09 -4.41
C ARG A 101 -17.72 -7.94 -3.24
N GLY A 102 -18.33 -7.32 -2.24
CA GLY A 102 -18.87 -7.98 -1.06
C GLY A 102 -18.41 -7.35 0.26
N ASP A 103 -17.37 -6.52 0.24
CA ASP A 103 -16.97 -5.66 1.34
C ASP A 103 -16.75 -4.23 0.83
N ALA A 104 -16.68 -3.24 1.71
CA ALA A 104 -16.42 -1.84 1.38
C ALA A 104 -15.66 -1.15 2.52
N PHE A 105 -14.95 -0.07 2.20
CA PHE A 105 -14.36 0.78 3.23
C PHE A 105 -15.46 1.49 4.03
N LYS A 106 -15.29 1.56 5.35
CA LYS A 106 -16.24 2.19 6.26
C LYS A 106 -15.74 3.53 6.77
N PHE A 107 -14.52 3.55 7.28
CA PHE A 107 -13.83 4.77 7.70
C PHE A 107 -12.31 4.56 7.69
N VAL A 108 -11.58 5.66 7.72
CA VAL A 108 -10.12 5.70 7.86
C VAL A 108 -9.72 6.68 8.97
N VAL A 109 -8.68 6.31 9.71
CA VAL A 109 -7.96 7.18 10.64
C VAL A 109 -6.51 7.23 10.19
N SER A 110 -5.93 8.43 10.12
CA SER A 110 -4.61 8.66 9.56
C SER A 110 -3.82 9.62 10.42
N VAL A 111 -2.54 9.31 10.63
CA VAL A 111 -1.59 10.16 11.35
C VAL A 111 -0.24 10.15 10.64
N SER A 112 0.43 11.30 10.66
CA SER A 112 1.78 11.47 10.10
C SER A 112 2.79 11.79 11.18
N SER A 113 4.03 11.36 10.98
CA SER A 113 5.20 11.82 11.75
C SER A 113 5.53 13.27 11.38
N PRO A 114 6.44 13.94 12.12
CA PRO A 114 7.04 15.17 11.61
C PRO A 114 7.75 14.98 10.28
N GLU A 115 7.89 16.06 9.52
CA GLU A 115 8.73 16.14 8.32
C GLU A 115 10.16 16.53 8.73
N PHE A 116 11.16 15.78 8.26
CA PHE A 116 12.57 16.05 8.46
C PHE A 116 13.42 15.78 7.21
N ASN A 117 13.16 14.68 6.54
CA ASN A 117 14.10 14.11 5.56
C ASN A 117 14.21 14.91 4.27
N LEU A 118 13.13 15.45 3.73
CA LEU A 118 13.19 16.29 2.52
C LEU A 118 13.87 17.63 2.79
N THR A 119 13.56 18.26 3.93
CA THR A 119 14.22 19.50 4.36
C THR A 119 15.71 19.29 4.55
N GLN A 120 16.11 18.25 5.28
CA GLN A 120 17.53 17.95 5.50
C GLN A 120 18.26 17.60 4.19
N PHE A 121 17.62 16.84 3.30
CA PHE A 121 18.21 16.53 2.00
C PHE A 121 18.40 17.79 1.16
N ARG A 122 17.38 18.65 1.08
CA ARG A 122 17.45 19.95 0.38
C ARG A 122 18.62 20.80 0.89
N ASP A 123 18.71 20.95 2.20
CA ASP A 123 19.70 21.85 2.81
C ASP A 123 21.12 21.31 2.64
N LYS A 124 21.30 20.01 2.77
CA LYS A 124 22.61 19.35 2.63
C LYS A 124 23.11 19.32 1.18
N HIS A 125 22.24 18.98 0.23
CA HIS A 125 22.63 18.65 -1.13
C HIS A 125 22.35 19.76 -2.15
N GLN A 126 21.52 20.75 -1.79
CA GLN A 126 21.12 21.87 -2.64
C GLN A 126 20.79 21.43 -4.09
N PRO A 127 19.84 20.46 -4.27
CA PRO A 127 19.54 19.89 -5.56
C PRO A 127 19.17 20.96 -6.57
N ASN A 128 19.49 20.69 -7.86
CA ASN A 128 19.25 21.62 -8.95
C ASN A 128 19.90 23.01 -8.73
N LYS A 129 21.12 23.03 -8.18
CA LYS A 129 21.89 24.27 -7.89
C LYS A 129 21.14 25.21 -6.93
N GLY A 130 20.44 24.68 -5.97
CA GLY A 130 19.67 25.43 -4.98
C GLY A 130 18.40 26.09 -5.50
N LYS A 131 17.91 25.72 -6.68
CA LYS A 131 16.64 26.21 -7.23
C LYS A 131 15.45 26.05 -6.26
N HIS A 132 15.50 25.02 -5.42
CA HIS A 132 14.43 24.65 -4.50
C HIS A 132 14.74 24.97 -3.02
N LYS A 133 15.74 25.84 -2.76
CA LYS A 133 16.24 26.14 -1.41
C LYS A 133 15.18 26.69 -0.43
N ASP A 134 14.18 27.39 -0.98
CA ASP A 134 13.13 28.05 -0.17
C ASP A 134 11.84 27.21 -0.09
N GLU A 135 11.79 26.01 -0.68
CA GLU A 135 10.62 25.14 -0.61
C GLU A 135 10.44 24.62 0.82
N LYS A 136 9.21 24.65 1.28
CA LYS A 136 8.79 24.07 2.56
C LYS A 136 7.95 22.85 2.30
N PHE A 137 8.07 21.85 3.17
CA PHE A 137 7.32 20.60 3.10
C PHE A 137 6.42 20.47 4.32
N VAL A 138 5.20 20.00 4.11
CA VAL A 138 4.21 19.78 5.18
C VAL A 138 3.91 18.28 5.37
N CYS A 139 4.19 17.46 4.35
CA CYS A 139 3.99 16.02 4.43
C CYS A 139 4.97 15.41 5.41
N GLY A 140 4.47 14.75 6.45
CA GLY A 140 5.30 13.99 7.36
C GLY A 140 6.08 12.88 6.65
N ASP A 141 7.24 12.51 7.20
CA ASP A 141 8.11 11.50 6.59
C ASP A 141 7.43 10.12 6.51
N MET A 142 6.70 9.76 7.57
CA MET A 142 5.93 8.51 7.65
C MET A 142 4.46 8.82 7.91
N ASN A 143 3.58 8.35 7.05
CA ASN A 143 2.14 8.30 7.32
C ASN A 143 1.72 6.87 7.64
N THR A 144 0.88 6.71 8.66
CA THR A 144 0.23 5.45 9.01
C THR A 144 -1.27 5.67 9.09
N SER A 145 -2.01 4.88 8.34
CA SER A 145 -3.47 4.93 8.30
C SER A 145 -4.05 3.56 8.64
N ILE A 146 -5.17 3.55 9.36
CA ILE A 146 -5.96 2.35 9.64
C ILE A 146 -7.33 2.52 9.00
N ILE A 147 -7.68 1.57 8.14
CA ILE A 147 -8.98 1.50 7.49
C ILE A 147 -9.80 0.40 8.15
N LYS A 148 -11.07 0.68 8.47
CA LYS A 148 -12.08 -0.31 8.87
C LYS A 148 -12.99 -0.60 7.70
N THR A 149 -13.29 -1.87 7.45
CA THR A 149 -14.26 -2.26 6.42
C THR A 149 -15.66 -2.47 6.99
N GLN A 150 -16.67 -2.59 6.13
CA GLN A 150 -18.06 -2.85 6.52
C GLN A 150 -18.21 -4.22 7.19
N LEU A 151 -17.48 -5.25 6.73
CA LEU A 151 -17.47 -6.57 7.36
C LEU A 151 -16.58 -6.64 8.61
N GLY A 152 -16.06 -5.51 9.09
CA GLY A 152 -15.30 -5.43 10.33
C GLY A 152 -13.81 -5.79 10.22
N ARG A 153 -13.29 -6.00 9.03
CA ARG A 153 -11.85 -6.21 8.78
C ARG A 153 -11.07 -4.91 8.95
N THR A 154 -9.77 -5.01 9.18
CA THR A 154 -8.89 -3.85 9.29
C THR A 154 -7.78 -3.90 8.26
N ILE A 155 -7.35 -2.73 7.79
CA ILE A 155 -6.19 -2.60 6.91
C ILE A 155 -5.28 -1.54 7.51
N MET A 156 -4.02 -1.89 7.77
CA MET A 156 -2.98 -0.91 8.03
C MET A 156 -2.32 -0.55 6.70
N ILE A 157 -2.19 0.74 6.42
CA ILE A 157 -1.49 1.23 5.25
C ILE A 157 -0.47 2.30 5.63
N GLN A 158 0.76 2.17 5.13
CA GLN A 158 1.85 3.10 5.39
C GLN A 158 2.40 3.72 4.11
N HIS A 159 2.90 4.95 4.24
CA HIS A 159 3.59 5.67 3.18
C HIS A 159 4.84 6.34 3.74
N ASP A 160 6.00 6.05 3.12
CA ASP A 160 7.27 6.70 3.43
C ASP A 160 8.19 6.58 2.20
N VAL A 161 8.43 7.71 1.55
CA VAL A 161 9.28 7.75 0.36
C VAL A 161 10.54 8.61 0.54
N VAL A 162 10.85 8.95 1.79
CA VAL A 162 11.94 9.89 2.10
C VAL A 162 12.94 9.34 3.12
N SER A 163 12.56 8.34 3.92
CA SER A 163 13.46 7.71 4.88
C SER A 163 14.41 6.69 4.22
N PRO A 164 15.56 6.40 4.84
CA PRO A 164 16.52 5.41 4.33
C PRO A 164 16.01 3.98 4.57
N ARG A 165 14.95 3.59 3.87
CA ARG A 165 14.32 2.27 3.94
C ARG A 165 14.36 1.59 2.58
N PRO A 166 14.61 0.27 2.53
CA PRO A 166 14.49 -0.50 1.28
C PRO A 166 13.04 -0.51 0.80
N TYR A 167 12.86 -0.78 -0.48
CA TYR A 167 11.54 -0.92 -1.07
C TYR A 167 10.71 -2.00 -0.37
N SER A 168 9.49 -1.64 0.00
CA SER A 168 8.52 -2.58 0.57
C SER A 168 7.09 -2.08 0.35
N ARG A 169 6.22 -2.99 -0.05
CA ARG A 169 4.77 -2.77 0.02
C ARG A 169 4.12 -3.49 1.21
N ILE A 170 4.93 -4.13 2.07
CA ILE A 170 4.51 -5.02 3.15
C ILE A 170 3.75 -6.23 2.61
N ASN A 171 2.58 -6.03 1.97
CA ASN A 171 1.76 -7.06 1.34
C ASN A 171 1.44 -8.22 2.29
N ALA A 172 0.73 -7.92 3.38
CA ALA A 172 0.37 -8.92 4.38
C ALA A 172 -1.13 -9.19 4.40
N LEU A 173 -1.49 -10.46 4.62
CA LEU A 173 -2.87 -10.91 4.75
C LEU A 173 -2.98 -11.89 5.91
N CYS A 174 -3.84 -11.58 6.89
CA CYS A 174 -4.07 -12.40 8.08
C CYS A 174 -5.49 -12.96 8.08
N GLY A 175 -5.59 -14.27 8.16
CA GLY A 175 -6.84 -14.99 8.36
C GLY A 175 -6.85 -15.80 9.66
N THR A 176 -7.84 -16.67 9.81
CA THR A 176 -7.96 -17.56 10.97
C THR A 176 -7.12 -18.83 10.83
N GLN A 177 -6.71 -19.21 9.62
CA GLN A 177 -6.02 -20.47 9.35
C GLN A 177 -4.61 -20.28 8.75
N ALA A 178 -4.28 -19.08 8.28
CA ALA A 178 -2.94 -18.77 7.76
C ALA A 178 -2.71 -17.27 7.76
N THR A 179 -1.42 -16.90 7.69
CA THR A 179 -0.95 -15.52 7.47
C THR A 179 0.13 -15.53 6.40
N PHE A 180 0.00 -14.63 5.44
CA PHE A 180 1.06 -14.29 4.50
C PHE A 180 1.69 -12.94 4.89
N PHE A 181 3.00 -12.83 4.70
CA PHE A 181 3.73 -11.59 4.89
C PHE A 181 4.81 -11.46 3.81
N GLY A 182 4.75 -10.39 3.03
CA GLY A 182 5.72 -10.12 1.95
C GLY A 182 7.01 -9.44 2.41
N TYR A 183 7.93 -9.29 1.46
CA TYR A 183 9.20 -8.58 1.61
C TYR A 183 10.13 -9.11 2.72
N PRO A 184 10.61 -10.37 2.63
CA PRO A 184 10.28 -11.37 1.59
C PRO A 184 8.97 -12.11 1.87
N GLY A 185 8.42 -12.76 0.81
CA GLY A 185 7.22 -13.59 0.91
C GLY A 185 7.42 -14.78 1.83
N ARG A 186 6.50 -14.97 2.78
CA ARG A 186 6.51 -16.09 3.76
C ARG A 186 5.11 -16.37 4.26
N LEU A 187 4.88 -17.63 4.59
CA LEU A 187 3.60 -18.13 5.11
C LEU A 187 3.79 -18.68 6.52
N ALA A 188 2.82 -18.39 7.39
CA ALA A 188 2.59 -19.15 8.61
C ALA A 188 1.23 -19.83 8.47
N VAL A 189 1.18 -21.14 8.64
CA VAL A 189 -0.02 -21.94 8.40
C VAL A 189 -0.40 -22.66 9.69
N ASP A 190 -1.65 -22.52 10.10
CA ASP A 190 -2.16 -23.20 11.28
C ASP A 190 -2.08 -24.73 11.13
N ALA A 191 -1.76 -25.41 12.21
CA ALA A 191 -1.63 -26.87 12.23
C ALA A 191 -2.92 -27.59 11.81
N ASP A 192 -4.07 -26.98 12.12
CA ASP A 192 -5.39 -27.51 11.81
C ASP A 192 -5.90 -27.11 10.43
N ASN A 193 -5.13 -26.34 9.65
CA ASN A 193 -5.50 -26.00 8.28
C ASN A 193 -5.50 -27.26 7.40
N LYS A 194 -6.68 -27.62 6.89
CA LYS A 194 -6.91 -28.82 6.07
C LYS A 194 -7.08 -28.49 4.58
N HIS A 195 -6.58 -27.34 4.13
CA HIS A 195 -6.69 -26.97 2.73
C HIS A 195 -6.01 -28.03 1.83
N PRO A 196 -6.65 -28.45 0.70
CA PRO A 196 -6.16 -29.57 -0.12
C PRO A 196 -4.77 -29.40 -0.73
N ILE A 197 -4.25 -28.17 -0.80
CA ILE A 197 -2.90 -27.89 -1.31
C ILE A 197 -1.80 -28.28 -0.31
N LEU A 198 -2.14 -28.49 0.95
CA LEU A 198 -1.20 -28.80 2.02
C LEU A 198 -0.96 -30.32 2.11
N ASP A 199 0.30 -30.71 2.30
CA ASP A 199 0.60 -32.10 2.62
C ASP A 199 0.07 -32.44 4.04
N PRO A 200 -0.87 -33.40 4.18
CA PRO A 200 -1.43 -33.77 5.49
C PRO A 200 -0.39 -34.40 6.45
N LYS A 201 0.77 -34.81 5.96
CA LYS A 201 1.86 -35.38 6.76
C LYS A 201 2.83 -34.33 7.27
N GLU A 202 2.80 -33.13 6.70
CA GLU A 202 3.65 -32.03 7.11
C GLU A 202 3.26 -31.51 8.51
N LYS A 203 4.22 -31.44 9.42
CA LYS A 203 4.02 -30.81 10.73
C LYS A 203 4.15 -29.31 10.57
N ARG A 204 3.10 -28.59 10.91
CA ARG A 204 3.05 -27.12 10.86
C ARG A 204 2.89 -26.55 12.26
N SER A 205 3.40 -25.34 12.45
CA SER A 205 3.26 -24.57 13.67
C SER A 205 2.90 -23.13 13.31
N SER A 206 1.84 -22.59 13.90
CA SER A 206 1.46 -21.18 13.73
C SER A 206 2.41 -20.18 14.42
N HIS A 207 3.40 -20.68 15.16
CA HIS A 207 4.46 -19.87 15.80
C HIS A 207 5.69 -19.67 14.92
N GLU A 208 5.77 -20.33 13.79
CA GLU A 208 6.92 -20.30 12.89
C GLU A 208 6.47 -20.00 11.45
N TRP A 209 7.35 -19.38 10.68
CA TRP A 209 7.15 -19.25 9.24
C TRP A 209 7.39 -20.59 8.58
N THR A 210 6.46 -21.05 7.80
CA THR A 210 6.57 -22.33 7.11
C THR A 210 7.38 -22.22 5.81
N TYR A 211 7.32 -21.05 5.15
CA TYR A 211 8.00 -20.76 3.86
C TYR A 211 8.55 -19.34 3.85
#